data_aeac31b294154ced0d2c925de769c289
#
_entry.id   aeac31b294154ced0d2c925de769c289
#
_cell.length_a   1.000
_cell.length_b   1.000
_cell.length_c   1.000
_cell.angle_alpha   90.00
_cell.angle_beta   90.00
_cell.angle_gamma   90.00
#
_symmetry.space_group_name_H-M   'P 1'
#
loop_
_entity.id
_entity.type
_entity.pdbx_description
1 polymer ?
#
loop_
_entity_poly.entity_id
_entity_poly.type
_entity_poly.pdbx_seq_one_letter_code
_entity_poly.pdbx_strand_id
1 'polypeptide(L)'
;KRDAEWMGQVHEFLGLKVGVVLGGMDNDERREAYGCDITYITNNELGFDYLRDNMVIYKEQLVQRGLHYAIIDEVDSVLIDEARTPLIISGQSGKSTRLYEACDILATQMKRGEDVPEYSKMDAIMGIVQDETGDFIVNEKDKVVNLTQDGVKKVEQFFHIENLADPENLEIQHNIILALRAHNLMFKDQDYVVKDDEVLIVDEFTGRIMPGRRYSDGLHQAIEAKEHVKVKRESKTLATITFQNFFNKFDKKAGMTGTALTEEKEFRDIYGMDVVEIPTNKPVARIDLQDAVYATKKEKFKAVVDAVKEAHEKGQPVLVGTITIETSELLSGMLK
;
A
#
# COMPACT_ATOMS: atom_id res chain seq x y z
N LYS A 1 6.03 24.27 -4.39
CA LYS A 1 5.66 25.61 -4.89
C LYS A 1 6.45 26.70 -4.18
N ARG A 2 6.33 26.86 -2.85
CA ARG A 2 7.05 27.88 -2.06
C ARG A 2 8.58 27.88 -2.35
N ASP A 3 9.21 26.72 -2.30
CA ASP A 3 10.65 26.61 -2.45
C ASP A 3 11.11 26.94 -3.89
N ALA A 4 10.28 26.58 -4.89
CA ALA A 4 10.51 26.98 -6.28
C ALA A 4 10.37 28.48 -6.49
N GLU A 5 9.38 29.12 -5.88
CA GLU A 5 9.21 30.58 -5.93
C GLU A 5 10.35 31.31 -5.21
N TRP A 6 10.81 30.77 -4.09
CA TRP A 6 11.86 31.37 -3.29
C TRP A 6 13.25 31.24 -3.93
N MET A 7 13.67 29.99 -4.20
CA MET A 7 14.97 29.70 -4.81
C MET A 7 15.00 29.99 -6.31
N GLY A 8 13.81 29.97 -6.95
CA GLY A 8 13.66 30.31 -8.36
C GLY A 8 14.26 31.65 -8.73
N GLN A 9 14.15 32.67 -7.86
CA GLN A 9 14.74 33.98 -8.08
C GLN A 9 16.25 33.92 -8.27
N VAL A 10 16.96 33.03 -7.56
CA VAL A 10 18.41 32.83 -7.72
C VAL A 10 18.70 32.14 -9.05
N HIS A 11 17.92 31.14 -9.41
CA HIS A 11 18.09 30.41 -10.68
C HIS A 11 17.83 31.34 -11.89
N GLU A 12 16.75 32.11 -11.84
CA GLU A 12 16.39 33.07 -12.88
C GLU A 12 17.44 34.20 -13.04
N PHE A 13 18.01 34.67 -11.92
CA PHE A 13 19.13 35.63 -11.95
C PHE A 13 20.33 35.05 -12.69
N LEU A 14 20.55 33.73 -12.64
CA LEU A 14 21.57 33.02 -13.38
C LEU A 14 21.17 32.67 -14.82
N GLY A 15 20.00 33.10 -15.27
CA GLY A 15 19.48 32.87 -16.62
C GLY A 15 18.82 31.52 -16.86
N LEU A 16 18.50 30.77 -15.78
CA LEU A 16 17.84 29.47 -15.87
C LEU A 16 16.32 29.60 -15.73
N LYS A 17 15.57 28.79 -16.48
CA LYS A 17 14.11 28.73 -16.37
C LYS A 17 13.72 27.71 -15.30
N VAL A 18 12.73 28.09 -14.48
CA VAL A 18 12.23 27.24 -13.37
C VAL A 18 10.78 26.87 -13.61
N GLY A 19 10.51 25.57 -13.63
CA GLY A 19 9.17 24.99 -13.70
C GLY A 19 8.75 24.34 -12.39
N VAL A 20 7.45 24.24 -12.16
CA VAL A 20 6.86 23.55 -11.01
C VAL A 20 5.75 22.64 -11.51
N VAL A 21 5.81 21.37 -11.15
CA VAL A 21 4.73 20.42 -11.41
C VAL A 21 3.94 20.17 -10.13
N LEU A 22 2.62 20.37 -10.21
CA LEU A 22 1.69 20.19 -9.10
C LEU A 22 0.59 19.18 -9.46
N GLY A 23 -0.04 18.61 -8.44
CA GLY A 23 -1.24 17.81 -8.63
C GLY A 23 -2.35 18.62 -9.30
N GLY A 24 -3.07 18.00 -10.24
CA GLY A 24 -4.18 18.63 -10.96
C GLY A 24 -3.80 19.41 -12.24
N MET A 25 -2.52 19.57 -12.54
CA MET A 25 -2.06 20.14 -13.82
C MET A 25 -2.36 19.18 -14.99
N ASP A 26 -2.75 19.74 -16.14
CA ASP A 26 -2.91 18.97 -17.36
C ASP A 26 -1.56 18.61 -18.01
N ASN A 27 -1.61 17.82 -19.09
CA ASN A 27 -0.41 17.32 -19.74
C ASN A 27 0.40 18.44 -20.45
N ASP A 28 -0.25 19.48 -20.94
CA ASP A 28 0.44 20.58 -21.63
C ASP A 28 1.16 21.46 -20.61
N GLU A 29 0.53 21.80 -19.50
CA GLU A 29 1.13 22.49 -18.37
C GLU A 29 2.31 21.72 -17.78
N ARG A 30 2.18 20.39 -17.62
CA ARG A 30 3.27 19.52 -17.16
C ARG A 30 4.44 19.51 -18.15
N ARG A 31 4.15 19.40 -19.44
CA ARG A 31 5.18 19.41 -20.51
C ARG A 31 5.95 20.72 -20.54
N GLU A 32 5.27 21.85 -20.36
CA GLU A 32 5.91 23.15 -20.26
C GLU A 32 6.83 23.23 -19.04
N ALA A 33 6.35 22.77 -17.86
CA ALA A 33 7.13 22.77 -16.63
C ALA A 33 8.35 21.83 -16.71
N TYR A 34 8.21 20.64 -17.31
CA TYR A 34 9.35 19.75 -17.56
C TYR A 34 10.30 20.26 -18.65
N GLY A 35 9.85 21.14 -19.52
CA GLY A 35 10.67 21.82 -20.53
C GLY A 35 11.60 22.89 -19.96
N CYS A 36 11.45 23.29 -18.70
CA CYS A 36 12.33 24.23 -18.01
C CYS A 36 13.69 23.60 -17.66
N ASP A 37 14.70 24.45 -17.41
CA ASP A 37 16.04 23.99 -17.02
C ASP A 37 16.03 23.28 -15.68
N ILE A 38 15.24 23.79 -14.73
CA ILE A 38 15.02 23.21 -13.39
C ILE A 38 13.53 22.99 -13.18
N THR A 39 13.14 21.78 -12.75
CA THR A 39 11.77 21.44 -12.44
C THR A 39 11.64 21.02 -10.97
N TYR A 40 10.82 21.73 -10.21
CA TYR A 40 10.44 21.37 -8.85
C TYR A 40 9.18 20.49 -8.88
N ILE A 41 9.25 19.34 -8.23
CA ILE A 41 8.17 18.38 -8.23
C ILE A 41 8.27 17.47 -6.99
N THR A 42 7.19 16.88 -6.53
CA THR A 42 7.24 15.84 -5.50
C THR A 42 7.64 14.49 -6.09
N ASN A 43 8.28 13.64 -5.29
CA ASN A 43 8.69 12.29 -5.69
C ASN A 43 7.53 11.45 -6.25
N ASN A 44 6.36 11.53 -5.64
CA ASN A 44 5.16 10.83 -6.09
C ASN A 44 4.69 11.30 -7.47
N GLU A 45 4.49 12.61 -7.67
CA GLU A 45 4.06 13.15 -8.96
C GLU A 45 5.06 12.80 -10.08
N LEU A 46 6.36 12.91 -9.79
CA LEU A 46 7.43 12.57 -10.73
C LEU A 46 7.38 11.11 -11.16
N GLY A 47 7.22 10.20 -10.20
CA GLY A 47 7.14 8.77 -10.46
C GLY A 47 5.84 8.36 -11.15
N PHE A 48 4.70 8.99 -10.82
CA PHE A 48 3.45 8.76 -11.54
C PHE A 48 3.48 9.31 -12.97
N ASP A 49 4.11 10.45 -13.22
CA ASP A 49 4.31 10.95 -14.58
C ASP A 49 5.17 9.99 -15.40
N TYR A 50 6.24 9.44 -14.80
CA TYR A 50 7.04 8.40 -15.44
C TYR A 50 6.21 7.17 -15.81
N LEU A 51 5.35 6.68 -14.91
CA LEU A 51 4.48 5.54 -15.22
C LEU A 51 3.48 5.88 -16.33
N ARG A 52 2.87 7.09 -16.30
CA ARG A 52 1.95 7.55 -17.35
C ARG A 52 2.65 7.64 -18.71
N ASP A 53 3.84 8.20 -18.76
CA ASP A 53 4.64 8.31 -19.98
C ASP A 53 4.98 6.94 -20.57
N ASN A 54 5.19 5.91 -19.73
CA ASN A 54 5.43 4.55 -20.22
C ASN A 54 4.15 3.81 -20.67
N MET A 55 2.98 4.41 -20.53
CA MET A 55 1.70 3.85 -20.98
C MET A 55 1.18 4.51 -22.26
N VAL A 56 1.76 5.63 -22.70
CA VAL A 56 1.33 6.32 -23.93
C VAL A 56 1.81 5.59 -25.18
N ILE A 57 1.06 5.75 -26.27
CA ILE A 57 1.35 5.11 -27.55
C ILE A 57 2.20 6.02 -28.44
N TYR A 58 1.97 7.33 -28.38
CA TYR A 58 2.63 8.31 -29.25
C TYR A 58 3.62 9.16 -28.46
N LYS A 59 4.78 9.45 -29.09
CA LYS A 59 5.85 10.23 -28.47
C LYS A 59 5.41 11.65 -28.04
N GLU A 60 4.50 12.24 -28.79
CA GLU A 60 3.95 13.56 -28.55
C GLU A 60 3.12 13.65 -27.25
N GLN A 61 2.71 12.48 -26.75
CA GLN A 61 1.95 12.38 -25.47
C GLN A 61 2.85 12.38 -24.24
N LEU A 62 4.15 12.18 -24.40
CA LEU A 62 5.11 12.23 -23.29
C LEU A 62 5.13 13.65 -22.68
N VAL A 63 5.19 13.70 -21.37
CA VAL A 63 5.30 14.96 -20.63
C VAL A 63 6.70 15.20 -20.09
N GLN A 64 7.39 14.11 -19.69
CA GLN A 64 8.74 14.21 -19.11
C GLN A 64 9.81 14.39 -20.19
N ARG A 65 10.90 15.03 -19.79
CA ARG A 65 12.17 15.02 -20.51
C ARG A 65 13.06 13.86 -20.05
N GLY A 66 14.26 13.72 -20.61
CA GLY A 66 15.23 12.72 -20.16
C GLY A 66 15.60 12.86 -18.67
N LEU A 67 15.89 11.71 -18.03
CA LEU A 67 16.18 11.62 -16.59
C LEU A 67 17.69 11.87 -16.36
N HIS A 68 18.13 13.13 -16.53
CA HIS A 68 19.56 13.47 -16.47
C HIS A 68 20.05 13.65 -15.03
N TYR A 69 19.45 14.53 -14.24
CA TYR A 69 19.92 14.83 -12.89
C TYR A 69 18.77 15.04 -11.92
N ALA A 70 18.79 14.31 -10.82
CA ALA A 70 17.87 14.48 -9.71
C ALA A 70 18.59 14.98 -8.45
N ILE A 71 18.03 16.00 -7.81
CA ILE A 71 18.41 16.46 -6.46
C ILE A 71 17.22 16.13 -5.55
N ILE A 72 17.44 15.27 -4.57
CA ILE A 72 16.38 14.68 -3.74
C ILE A 72 16.49 15.26 -2.33
N ASP A 73 15.44 15.96 -1.90
CA ASP A 73 15.32 16.42 -0.52
C ASP A 73 14.81 15.29 0.37
N GLU A 74 15.25 15.26 1.65
CA GLU A 74 14.98 14.13 2.59
C GLU A 74 15.30 12.78 1.94
N VAL A 75 16.51 12.68 1.40
CA VAL A 75 16.95 11.58 0.51
C VAL A 75 16.95 10.22 1.20
N ASP A 76 17.16 10.15 2.50
CA ASP A 76 17.07 8.94 3.31
C ASP A 76 15.62 8.41 3.37
N SER A 77 14.66 9.28 3.58
CA SER A 77 13.24 8.88 3.54
C SER A 77 12.83 8.31 2.18
N VAL A 78 13.22 8.96 1.08
CA VAL A 78 12.84 8.58 -0.28
C VAL A 78 13.59 7.36 -0.79
N LEU A 79 14.91 7.28 -0.55
CA LEU A 79 15.77 6.25 -1.15
C LEU A 79 16.08 5.08 -0.22
N ILE A 80 15.82 5.20 1.08
CA ILE A 80 16.02 4.12 2.06
C ILE A 80 14.68 3.65 2.61
N ASP A 81 13.96 4.50 3.37
CA ASP A 81 12.74 4.11 4.08
C ASP A 81 11.62 3.69 3.12
N GLU A 82 11.32 4.51 2.11
CA GLU A 82 10.27 4.27 1.12
C GLU A 82 10.79 3.63 -0.18
N ALA A 83 12.08 3.27 -0.25
CA ALA A 83 12.75 2.82 -1.48
C ALA A 83 12.01 1.69 -2.22
N ARG A 84 11.45 0.74 -1.46
CA ARG A 84 10.74 -0.45 -1.97
C ARG A 84 9.23 -0.26 -2.09
N THR A 85 8.69 0.86 -1.64
CA THR A 85 7.26 1.18 -1.80
C THR A 85 6.95 1.38 -3.27
N PRO A 86 6.03 0.59 -3.86
CA PRO A 86 5.71 0.71 -5.28
C PRO A 86 4.72 1.84 -5.52
N LEU A 87 4.97 2.63 -6.55
CA LEU A 87 3.97 3.44 -7.22
C LEU A 87 3.19 2.54 -8.18
N ILE A 88 1.88 2.57 -8.14
CA ILE A 88 1.01 1.66 -8.90
C ILE A 88 -0.06 2.44 -9.64
N ILE A 89 -0.16 2.24 -10.95
CA ILE A 89 -1.33 2.66 -11.73
C ILE A 89 -2.18 1.44 -12.00
N SER A 90 -3.44 1.49 -11.57
CA SER A 90 -4.42 0.43 -11.77
C SER A 90 -5.51 0.87 -12.75
N GLY A 91 -5.97 -0.06 -13.57
CA GLY A 91 -7.12 0.09 -14.45
C GLY A 91 -8.21 -0.92 -14.13
N GLN A 92 -9.40 -0.72 -14.65
CA GLN A 92 -10.49 -1.68 -14.49
C GLN A 92 -10.25 -2.91 -15.39
N SER A 93 -10.42 -4.10 -14.81
CA SER A 93 -10.46 -5.35 -15.57
C SER A 93 -11.72 -5.39 -16.44
N GLY A 94 -11.59 -5.92 -17.66
CA GLY A 94 -12.72 -6.14 -18.57
C GLY A 94 -13.65 -7.31 -18.19
N LYS A 95 -13.35 -8.03 -17.10
CA LYS A 95 -14.08 -9.23 -16.69
C LYS A 95 -15.50 -8.89 -16.20
N SER A 96 -16.42 -9.81 -16.46
CA SER A 96 -17.82 -9.70 -16.03
C SER A 96 -17.96 -9.87 -14.52
N THR A 97 -18.75 -9.02 -13.88
CA THR A 97 -19.07 -9.15 -12.44
C THR A 97 -20.15 -10.20 -12.16
N ARG A 98 -20.91 -10.61 -13.18
CA ARG A 98 -22.02 -11.57 -13.04
C ARG A 98 -21.60 -12.96 -12.55
N LEU A 99 -20.36 -13.36 -12.85
CA LEU A 99 -19.83 -14.65 -12.42
C LEU A 99 -19.66 -14.71 -10.91
N TYR A 100 -19.30 -13.62 -10.25
CA TYR A 100 -19.21 -13.54 -8.78
C TYR A 100 -20.57 -13.76 -8.11
N GLU A 101 -21.64 -13.15 -8.65
CA GLU A 101 -23.01 -13.33 -8.16
C GLU A 101 -23.49 -14.76 -8.36
N ALA A 102 -23.22 -15.37 -9.52
CA ALA A 102 -23.59 -16.77 -9.80
C ALA A 102 -22.84 -17.75 -8.86
N CYS A 103 -21.54 -17.52 -8.62
CA CYS A 103 -20.75 -18.32 -7.70
C CYS A 103 -21.21 -18.14 -6.24
N ASP A 104 -21.65 -16.96 -5.83
CA ASP A 104 -22.21 -16.70 -4.53
C ASP A 104 -23.49 -17.52 -4.30
N ILE A 105 -24.43 -17.50 -5.25
CA ILE A 105 -25.65 -18.31 -5.20
C ILE A 105 -25.33 -19.79 -5.03
N LEU A 106 -24.37 -20.32 -5.79
CA LEU A 106 -23.97 -21.72 -5.68
C LEU A 106 -23.30 -22.01 -4.33
N ALA A 107 -22.40 -21.12 -3.87
CA ALA A 107 -21.69 -21.29 -2.59
C ALA A 107 -22.64 -21.41 -1.39
N THR A 108 -23.77 -20.67 -1.40
CA THR A 108 -24.80 -20.77 -0.34
C THR A 108 -25.54 -22.12 -0.34
N GLN A 109 -25.55 -22.84 -1.47
CA GLN A 109 -26.21 -24.15 -1.61
C GLN A 109 -25.25 -25.32 -1.33
N MET A 110 -23.94 -25.08 -1.28
CA MET A 110 -22.94 -26.11 -1.04
C MET A 110 -22.78 -26.39 0.46
N LYS A 111 -22.48 -27.64 0.78
CA LYS A 111 -22.33 -28.13 2.15
C LYS A 111 -20.83 -28.26 2.50
N ARG A 112 -20.44 -27.65 3.61
CA ARG A 112 -19.09 -27.85 4.18
C ARG A 112 -18.99 -29.31 4.67
N GLY A 113 -17.88 -29.95 4.29
CA GLY A 113 -17.50 -31.26 4.83
C GLY A 113 -16.82 -31.14 6.19
N GLU A 114 -16.60 -32.28 6.84
CA GLU A 114 -15.87 -32.34 8.10
C GLU A 114 -14.39 -32.11 7.85
N ASP A 115 -13.71 -31.44 8.80
CA ASP A 115 -12.27 -31.20 8.72
C ASP A 115 -11.56 -32.56 8.79
N VAL A 116 -10.82 -32.87 7.71
CA VAL A 116 -10.02 -34.09 7.67
C VAL A 116 -8.76 -33.83 8.51
N PRO A 117 -8.45 -34.65 9.53
CA PRO A 117 -7.23 -34.52 10.31
C PRO A 117 -5.99 -34.55 9.39
N GLU A 118 -4.94 -33.78 9.73
CA GLU A 118 -3.69 -33.75 8.97
C GLU A 118 -3.21 -35.19 8.65
N TYR A 119 -3.11 -35.51 7.37
CA TYR A 119 -2.59 -36.76 6.87
C TYR A 119 -1.16 -36.96 7.42
N SER A 120 -1.00 -37.97 8.28
CA SER A 120 0.32 -38.47 8.62
C SER A 120 0.92 -39.09 7.36
N LYS A 121 2.23 -38.86 7.12
CA LYS A 121 2.96 -39.59 6.04
C LYS A 121 2.78 -41.12 6.12
N MET A 122 2.41 -41.60 7.29
CA MET A 122 2.17 -43.00 7.60
C MET A 122 0.84 -43.47 7.04
N ASP A 123 -0.22 -42.63 7.06
CA ASP A 123 -1.57 -42.95 6.53
C ASP A 123 -1.55 -43.04 5.00
N ALA A 124 -0.76 -42.21 4.33
CA ALA A 124 -0.56 -42.28 2.89
C ALA A 124 0.15 -43.58 2.45
N ILE A 125 1.05 -44.10 3.26
CA ILE A 125 1.78 -45.36 3.00
C ILE A 125 0.85 -46.57 3.25
N MET A 126 -0.10 -46.47 4.17
CA MET A 126 -1.06 -47.53 4.49
C MET A 126 -2.27 -47.57 3.53
N GLY A 127 -2.37 -46.62 2.55
CA GLY A 127 -3.48 -46.62 1.59
C GLY A 127 -4.82 -46.30 2.19
N ILE A 128 -4.86 -45.62 3.35
CA ILE A 128 -6.11 -45.21 3.99
C ILE A 128 -6.64 -44.02 3.18
N VAL A 129 -7.66 -44.29 2.36
CA VAL A 129 -8.44 -43.23 1.69
C VAL A 129 -9.54 -42.84 2.67
N GLN A 130 -9.48 -41.61 3.19
CA GLN A 130 -10.59 -41.02 3.92
C GLN A 130 -11.66 -40.58 2.91
N ASP A 131 -12.90 -40.97 3.12
CA ASP A 131 -14.02 -40.46 2.34
C ASP A 131 -14.22 -38.98 2.67
N GLU A 132 -13.92 -38.12 1.71
CA GLU A 132 -14.20 -36.68 1.82
C GLU A 132 -15.73 -36.50 1.93
N THR A 133 -16.19 -35.86 3.01
CA THR A 133 -17.60 -35.54 3.20
C THR A 133 -17.95 -34.15 2.74
N GLY A 134 -19.19 -33.92 2.27
CA GLY A 134 -19.64 -32.60 1.81
C GLY A 134 -19.11 -32.21 0.43
N ASP A 135 -19.33 -30.96 0.07
CA ASP A 135 -19.01 -30.44 -1.25
C ASP A 135 -17.65 -29.71 -1.26
N PHE A 136 -17.18 -29.26 -0.09
CA PHE A 136 -15.90 -28.60 0.07
C PHE A 136 -15.37 -28.75 1.49
N ILE A 137 -14.04 -28.64 1.63
CA ILE A 137 -13.32 -28.70 2.90
C ILE A 137 -12.63 -27.36 3.13
N VAL A 138 -12.65 -26.86 4.37
CA VAL A 138 -12.03 -25.60 4.79
C VAL A 138 -10.85 -25.88 5.70
N ASN A 139 -9.67 -25.44 5.33
CA ASN A 139 -8.52 -25.42 6.22
C ASN A 139 -8.40 -23.98 6.77
N GLU A 140 -8.83 -23.77 8.01
CA GLU A 140 -8.82 -22.45 8.65
C GLU A 140 -7.41 -21.97 8.98
N LYS A 141 -6.49 -22.89 9.27
CA LYS A 141 -5.09 -22.56 9.59
C LYS A 141 -4.35 -21.96 8.38
N ASP A 142 -4.54 -22.59 7.21
CA ASP A 142 -3.89 -22.15 5.97
C ASP A 142 -4.76 -21.18 5.16
N LYS A 143 -5.96 -20.89 5.64
CA LYS A 143 -6.98 -20.04 4.96
C LYS A 143 -7.28 -20.50 3.53
N VAL A 144 -7.39 -21.81 3.32
CA VAL A 144 -7.64 -22.45 2.01
C VAL A 144 -8.96 -23.19 2.01
N VAL A 145 -9.64 -23.19 0.87
CA VAL A 145 -10.84 -23.99 0.61
C VAL A 145 -10.58 -24.87 -0.60
N ASN A 146 -10.88 -26.16 -0.48
CA ASN A 146 -10.76 -27.14 -1.55
C ASN A 146 -12.12 -27.80 -1.84
N LEU A 147 -12.44 -27.95 -3.14
CA LEU A 147 -13.62 -28.69 -3.57
C LEU A 147 -13.37 -30.19 -3.44
N THR A 148 -14.37 -30.93 -2.98
CA THR A 148 -14.42 -32.39 -3.05
C THR A 148 -14.85 -32.82 -4.45
N GLN A 149 -14.81 -34.14 -4.72
CA GLN A 149 -15.32 -34.67 -6.00
C GLN A 149 -16.81 -34.36 -6.18
N ASP A 150 -17.62 -34.43 -5.11
CA ASP A 150 -19.04 -34.11 -5.17
C ASP A 150 -19.27 -32.59 -5.35
N GLY A 151 -18.42 -31.76 -4.76
CA GLY A 151 -18.42 -30.33 -5.02
C GLY A 151 -18.11 -29.97 -6.46
N VAL A 152 -17.11 -30.60 -7.06
CA VAL A 152 -16.78 -30.42 -8.50
C VAL A 152 -17.99 -30.76 -9.37
N LYS A 153 -18.62 -31.91 -9.15
CA LYS A 153 -19.84 -32.32 -9.90
C LYS A 153 -20.99 -31.31 -9.78
N LYS A 154 -21.20 -30.75 -8.58
CA LYS A 154 -22.23 -29.72 -8.38
C LYS A 154 -21.91 -28.43 -9.15
N VAL A 155 -20.65 -27.99 -9.18
CA VAL A 155 -20.22 -26.83 -9.97
C VAL A 155 -20.45 -27.08 -11.44
N GLU A 156 -20.04 -28.26 -11.96
CA GLU A 156 -20.21 -28.65 -13.34
C GLU A 156 -21.70 -28.68 -13.75
N GLN A 157 -22.56 -29.21 -12.90
CA GLN A 157 -24.01 -29.24 -13.12
C GLN A 157 -24.62 -27.83 -13.12
N PHE A 158 -24.24 -26.98 -12.18
CA PHE A 158 -24.77 -25.61 -12.06
C PHE A 158 -24.42 -24.73 -13.24
N PHE A 159 -23.17 -24.81 -13.72
CA PHE A 159 -22.69 -24.03 -14.86
C PHE A 159 -22.88 -24.72 -16.21
N HIS A 160 -23.44 -25.94 -16.24
CA HIS A 160 -23.62 -26.75 -17.47
C HIS A 160 -22.31 -26.95 -18.25
N ILE A 161 -21.23 -27.27 -17.57
CA ILE A 161 -19.91 -27.57 -18.12
C ILE A 161 -19.58 -29.06 -17.95
N GLU A 162 -18.76 -29.61 -18.87
CA GLU A 162 -18.40 -31.03 -18.83
C GLU A 162 -17.27 -31.33 -17.85
N ASN A 163 -16.28 -30.43 -17.74
CA ASN A 163 -15.11 -30.63 -16.88
C ASN A 163 -14.61 -29.30 -16.32
N LEU A 164 -14.65 -29.16 -15.00
CA LEU A 164 -14.20 -27.93 -14.31
C LEU A 164 -12.70 -27.68 -14.45
N ALA A 165 -11.89 -28.73 -14.68
CA ALA A 165 -10.44 -28.62 -14.80
C ALA A 165 -9.97 -28.13 -16.19
N ASP A 166 -10.86 -27.99 -17.16
CA ASP A 166 -10.50 -27.51 -18.49
C ASP A 166 -10.03 -26.04 -18.42
N PRO A 167 -9.03 -25.66 -19.24
CA PRO A 167 -8.50 -24.30 -19.26
C PRO A 167 -9.55 -23.20 -19.45
N GLU A 168 -10.62 -23.50 -20.19
CA GLU A 168 -11.74 -22.58 -20.43
C GLU A 168 -12.58 -22.32 -19.17
N ASN A 169 -12.58 -23.25 -18.20
CA ASN A 169 -13.38 -23.22 -16.99
C ASN A 169 -12.59 -22.77 -15.75
N LEU A 170 -11.30 -22.46 -15.88
CA LEU A 170 -10.44 -22.02 -14.77
C LEU A 170 -10.98 -20.78 -14.05
N GLU A 171 -11.64 -19.88 -14.76
CA GLU A 171 -12.26 -18.69 -14.17
C GLU A 171 -13.45 -19.06 -13.27
N ILE A 172 -14.25 -20.04 -13.66
CA ILE A 172 -15.36 -20.58 -12.83
C ILE A 172 -14.80 -21.24 -11.59
N GLN A 173 -13.79 -22.12 -11.75
CA GLN A 173 -13.11 -22.78 -10.64
C GLN A 173 -12.54 -21.78 -9.64
N HIS A 174 -11.86 -20.75 -10.12
CA HIS A 174 -11.30 -19.71 -9.28
C HIS A 174 -12.38 -18.94 -8.51
N ASN A 175 -13.43 -18.50 -9.18
CA ASN A 175 -14.49 -17.69 -8.57
C ASN A 175 -15.34 -18.47 -7.58
N ILE A 176 -15.61 -19.75 -7.80
CA ILE A 176 -16.33 -20.57 -6.80
C ILE A 176 -15.49 -20.78 -5.53
N ILE A 177 -14.18 -20.99 -5.66
CA ILE A 177 -13.28 -21.07 -4.50
C ILE A 177 -13.26 -19.74 -3.73
N LEU A 178 -13.24 -18.60 -4.43
CA LEU A 178 -13.32 -17.29 -3.80
C LEU A 178 -14.64 -17.05 -3.08
N ALA A 179 -15.77 -17.46 -3.68
CA ALA A 179 -17.08 -17.37 -3.03
C ALA A 179 -17.12 -18.22 -1.75
N LEU A 180 -16.64 -19.46 -1.80
CA LEU A 180 -16.55 -20.33 -0.62
C LEU A 180 -15.60 -19.76 0.45
N ARG A 181 -14.46 -19.14 0.07
CA ARG A 181 -13.58 -18.44 1.00
C ARG A 181 -14.28 -17.24 1.64
N ALA A 182 -14.99 -16.45 0.85
CA ALA A 182 -15.73 -15.29 1.36
C ALA A 182 -16.77 -15.70 2.41
N HIS A 183 -17.49 -16.83 2.20
CA HIS A 183 -18.49 -17.32 3.15
C HIS A 183 -17.91 -17.95 4.41
N ASN A 184 -16.78 -18.66 4.30
CA ASN A 184 -16.28 -19.51 5.38
C ASN A 184 -15.06 -18.94 6.13
N LEU A 185 -14.32 -18.00 5.52
CA LEU A 185 -13.06 -17.50 6.07
C LEU A 185 -13.01 -15.97 6.19
N MET A 186 -14.07 -15.26 5.76
CA MET A 186 -14.13 -13.80 5.84
C MET A 186 -15.39 -13.39 6.62
N PHE A 187 -15.19 -12.75 7.76
CA PHE A 187 -16.27 -12.44 8.70
C PHE A 187 -16.54 -10.94 8.76
N LYS A 188 -17.83 -10.59 8.64
CA LYS A 188 -18.29 -9.21 8.81
C LYS A 188 -18.00 -8.74 10.23
N ASP A 189 -17.65 -7.46 10.35
CA ASP A 189 -17.28 -6.79 11.61
C ASP A 189 -15.96 -7.28 12.25
N GLN A 190 -15.23 -8.17 11.56
CA GLN A 190 -13.87 -8.60 11.91
C GLN A 190 -12.89 -8.29 10.79
N ASP A 191 -13.09 -8.89 9.61
CA ASP A 191 -12.22 -8.71 8.45
C ASP A 191 -12.63 -7.51 7.59
N TYR A 192 -13.93 -7.18 7.60
CA TYR A 192 -14.50 -6.08 6.83
C TYR A 192 -15.80 -5.56 7.46
N VAL A 193 -16.19 -4.35 7.06
CA VAL A 193 -17.50 -3.76 7.37
C VAL A 193 -18.20 -3.38 6.07
N VAL A 194 -19.54 -3.30 6.12
CA VAL A 194 -20.35 -2.80 4.99
C VAL A 194 -20.90 -1.43 5.37
N LYS A 195 -20.56 -0.42 4.58
CA LYS A 195 -21.04 0.95 4.77
C LYS A 195 -21.26 1.61 3.42
N ASP A 196 -22.38 2.35 3.27
CA ASP A 196 -22.73 3.10 2.08
C ASP A 196 -22.70 2.27 0.77
N ASP A 197 -23.21 1.01 0.85
CA ASP A 197 -23.22 0.03 -0.24
C ASP A 197 -21.80 -0.38 -0.71
N GLU A 198 -20.81 -0.27 0.19
CA GLU A 198 -19.42 -0.66 -0.07
C GLU A 198 -18.86 -1.56 1.02
N VAL A 199 -18.03 -2.53 0.62
CA VAL A 199 -17.21 -3.33 1.52
C VAL A 199 -15.92 -2.58 1.82
N LEU A 200 -15.63 -2.39 3.11
CA LEU A 200 -14.42 -1.71 3.57
C LEU A 200 -13.60 -2.66 4.44
N ILE A 201 -12.32 -2.79 4.16
CA ILE A 201 -11.41 -3.68 4.91
C ILE A 201 -11.18 -3.11 6.31
N VAL A 202 -11.16 -3.99 7.31
CA VAL A 202 -10.73 -3.70 8.67
C VAL A 202 -9.33 -4.28 8.87
N ASP A 203 -8.42 -3.47 9.39
CA ASP A 203 -7.07 -3.91 9.71
C ASP A 203 -7.08 -4.85 10.93
N GLU A 204 -6.54 -6.04 10.77
CA GLU A 204 -6.56 -7.10 11.79
C GLU A 204 -5.87 -6.69 13.10
N PHE A 205 -4.84 -5.83 13.02
CA PHE A 205 -4.05 -5.44 14.19
C PHE A 205 -4.60 -4.20 14.90
N THR A 206 -5.10 -3.25 14.13
CA THR A 206 -5.53 -1.94 14.67
C THR A 206 -7.05 -1.80 14.79
N GLY A 207 -7.83 -2.69 14.14
CA GLY A 207 -9.29 -2.59 14.07
C GLY A 207 -9.79 -1.37 13.27
N ARG A 208 -8.91 -0.69 12.52
CA ARG A 208 -9.26 0.50 11.76
C ARG A 208 -9.75 0.15 10.37
N ILE A 209 -10.75 0.89 9.90
CA ILE A 209 -11.20 0.82 8.52
C ILE A 209 -10.11 1.39 7.62
N MET A 210 -9.78 0.66 6.55
CA MET A 210 -8.79 1.04 5.54
C MET A 210 -9.48 1.51 4.25
N PRO A 211 -9.82 2.80 4.10
CA PRO A 211 -10.49 3.30 2.91
C PRO A 211 -9.62 3.14 1.67
N GLY A 212 -10.26 2.75 0.56
CA GLY A 212 -9.60 2.62 -0.74
C GLY A 212 -8.76 1.34 -0.92
N ARG A 213 -8.54 0.54 0.13
CA ARG A 213 -7.93 -0.79 0.00
C ARG A 213 -8.96 -1.84 -0.36
N ARG A 214 -8.52 -2.82 -1.15
CA ARG A 214 -9.34 -3.96 -1.59
C ARG A 214 -8.53 -5.24 -1.47
N TYR A 215 -9.17 -6.36 -1.15
CA TYR A 215 -8.54 -7.68 -1.24
C TYR A 215 -8.21 -7.99 -2.70
N SER A 216 -7.07 -8.65 -2.93
CA SER A 216 -6.59 -9.04 -4.25
C SER A 216 -7.34 -10.26 -4.83
N ASP A 217 -7.03 -10.54 -6.08
CA ASP A 217 -7.38 -11.79 -6.79
C ASP A 217 -8.88 -12.09 -6.87
N GLY A 218 -9.74 -11.07 -6.79
CA GLY A 218 -11.19 -11.23 -6.86
C GLY A 218 -11.87 -11.52 -5.53
N LEU A 219 -11.12 -11.68 -4.41
CA LEU A 219 -11.73 -11.96 -3.10
C LEU A 219 -12.65 -10.82 -2.63
N HIS A 220 -12.28 -9.56 -2.91
CA HIS A 220 -13.11 -8.42 -2.56
C HIS A 220 -14.46 -8.45 -3.27
N GLN A 221 -14.46 -8.77 -4.56
CA GLN A 221 -15.68 -8.96 -5.37
C GLN A 221 -16.54 -10.11 -4.88
N ALA A 222 -15.92 -11.21 -4.44
CA ALA A 222 -16.65 -12.32 -3.83
C ALA A 222 -17.33 -11.92 -2.51
N ILE A 223 -16.69 -11.06 -1.70
CA ILE A 223 -17.29 -10.50 -0.48
C ILE A 223 -18.41 -9.51 -0.84
N GLU A 224 -18.22 -8.66 -1.85
CA GLU A 224 -19.27 -7.76 -2.34
C GLU A 224 -20.51 -8.55 -2.80
N ALA A 225 -20.33 -9.67 -3.52
CA ALA A 225 -21.42 -10.56 -3.92
C ALA A 225 -22.10 -11.20 -2.70
N LYS A 226 -21.34 -11.72 -1.75
CA LYS A 226 -21.84 -12.30 -0.48
C LYS A 226 -22.71 -11.32 0.31
N GLU A 227 -22.31 -10.06 0.39
CA GLU A 227 -23.03 -9.01 1.12
C GLU A 227 -24.12 -8.32 0.29
N HIS A 228 -24.33 -8.79 -0.95
CA HIS A 228 -25.33 -8.26 -1.89
C HIS A 228 -25.21 -6.76 -2.13
N VAL A 229 -23.99 -6.23 -2.06
CA VAL A 229 -23.66 -4.86 -2.48
C VAL A 229 -23.20 -4.87 -3.94
N LYS A 230 -23.10 -3.69 -4.55
CA LYS A 230 -22.66 -3.57 -5.95
C LYS A 230 -21.26 -4.12 -6.13
N VAL A 231 -21.12 -5.23 -6.89
CA VAL A 231 -19.83 -5.82 -7.26
C VAL A 231 -19.09 -4.87 -8.19
N LYS A 232 -17.97 -4.32 -7.73
CA LYS A 232 -17.10 -3.46 -8.53
C LYS A 232 -16.14 -4.33 -9.36
N ARG A 233 -15.79 -3.83 -10.55
CA ARG A 233 -14.83 -4.53 -11.41
C ARG A 233 -13.48 -4.67 -10.72
N GLU A 234 -12.81 -5.78 -10.98
CA GLU A 234 -11.46 -6.03 -10.50
C GLU A 234 -10.49 -4.96 -11.04
N SER A 235 -9.58 -4.50 -10.19
CA SER A 235 -8.51 -3.61 -10.59
C SER A 235 -7.33 -4.42 -11.11
N LYS A 236 -6.89 -4.13 -12.33
CA LYS A 236 -5.66 -4.71 -12.89
C LYS A 236 -4.53 -3.70 -12.78
N THR A 237 -3.39 -4.12 -12.23
CA THR A 237 -2.18 -3.30 -12.26
C THR A 237 -1.72 -3.12 -13.71
N LEU A 238 -1.69 -1.88 -14.18
CA LEU A 238 -1.27 -1.51 -15.53
C LEU A 238 0.22 -1.17 -15.56
N ALA A 239 0.72 -0.47 -14.56
CA ALA A 239 2.12 -0.08 -14.45
C ALA A 239 2.52 0.04 -12.97
N THR A 240 3.77 -0.33 -12.68
CA THR A 240 4.34 -0.20 -11.33
C THR A 240 5.83 0.06 -11.40
N ILE A 241 6.35 0.85 -10.45
CA ILE A 241 7.77 1.06 -10.23
C ILE A 241 8.02 1.43 -8.78
N THR A 242 9.13 0.98 -8.19
CA THR A 242 9.58 1.43 -6.87
C THR A 242 10.42 2.70 -6.99
N PHE A 243 10.51 3.52 -5.94
CA PHE A 243 11.38 4.69 -5.94
C PHE A 243 12.83 4.32 -6.21
N GLN A 244 13.33 3.23 -5.62
CA GLN A 244 14.68 2.72 -5.87
C GLN A 244 14.94 2.51 -7.37
N ASN A 245 14.05 1.78 -8.05
CA ASN A 245 14.22 1.48 -9.47
C ASN A 245 14.04 2.72 -10.36
N PHE A 246 13.16 3.64 -9.94
CA PHE A 246 12.91 4.88 -10.67
C PHE A 246 14.12 5.83 -10.60
N PHE A 247 14.59 6.15 -9.40
CA PHE A 247 15.72 7.07 -9.23
C PHE A 247 17.04 6.50 -9.78
N ASN A 248 17.19 5.17 -9.83
CA ASN A 248 18.33 4.54 -10.49
C ASN A 248 18.36 4.74 -12.02
N LYS A 249 17.29 5.25 -12.63
CA LYS A 249 17.27 5.61 -14.06
C LYS A 249 17.87 6.99 -14.36
N PHE A 250 18.09 7.83 -13.35
CA PHE A 250 18.77 9.10 -13.54
C PHE A 250 20.27 8.88 -13.74
N ASP A 251 20.86 9.59 -14.73
CA ASP A 251 22.29 9.55 -14.99
C ASP A 251 23.10 10.06 -13.78
N LYS A 252 22.59 11.09 -13.12
CA LYS A 252 23.21 11.72 -11.97
C LYS A 252 22.19 11.93 -10.84
N LYS A 253 22.62 11.63 -9.62
CA LYS A 253 21.82 11.76 -8.40
C LYS A 253 22.62 12.51 -7.33
N ALA A 254 21.93 13.37 -6.60
CA ALA A 254 22.39 13.95 -5.34
C ALA A 254 21.22 14.08 -4.40
N GLY A 255 21.47 14.20 -3.13
CA GLY A 255 20.41 14.38 -2.14
C GLY A 255 20.92 15.12 -0.91
N MET A 256 20.01 15.50 -0.03
CA MET A 256 20.31 16.12 1.24
C MET A 256 19.32 15.63 2.30
N THR A 257 19.83 15.50 3.51
CA THR A 257 19.07 15.17 4.72
C THR A 257 19.89 15.49 5.97
N GLY A 258 19.25 15.55 7.10
CA GLY A 258 19.93 15.70 8.40
C GLY A 258 20.48 14.39 8.98
N THR A 259 20.20 13.23 8.38
CA THR A 259 20.40 11.89 8.99
C THR A 259 21.08 10.87 8.08
N ALA A 260 21.69 11.27 6.96
CA ALA A 260 22.27 10.35 5.97
C ALA A 260 23.48 9.54 6.48
N LEU A 261 24.21 10.00 7.48
CA LEU A 261 25.46 9.37 7.90
C LEU A 261 25.27 7.94 8.41
N THR A 262 24.15 7.65 9.08
CA THR A 262 23.81 6.31 9.57
C THR A 262 23.58 5.32 8.44
N GLU A 263 23.14 5.80 7.28
CA GLU A 263 22.74 5.01 6.11
C GLU A 263 23.79 5.09 4.98
N GLU A 264 25.01 5.61 5.25
CA GLU A 264 26.07 5.79 4.25
C GLU A 264 26.35 4.52 3.45
N LYS A 265 26.37 3.38 4.12
CA LYS A 265 26.64 2.08 3.47
C LYS A 265 25.56 1.74 2.43
N GLU A 266 24.27 1.97 2.74
CA GLU A 266 23.17 1.70 1.80
C GLU A 266 23.20 2.66 0.62
N PHE A 267 23.46 3.95 0.84
CA PHE A 267 23.64 4.92 -0.24
C PHE A 267 24.74 4.52 -1.21
N ARG A 268 25.86 4.02 -0.70
CA ARG A 268 26.98 3.58 -1.52
C ARG A 268 26.67 2.28 -2.27
N ASP A 269 26.15 1.26 -1.57
CA ASP A 269 25.95 -0.07 -2.13
C ASP A 269 24.82 -0.11 -3.16
N ILE A 270 23.73 0.66 -2.96
CA ILE A 270 22.53 0.63 -3.83
C ILE A 270 22.58 1.72 -4.92
N TYR A 271 23.07 2.92 -4.58
CA TYR A 271 22.96 4.10 -5.46
C TYR A 271 24.29 4.62 -5.95
N GLY A 272 25.42 4.10 -5.44
CA GLY A 272 26.75 4.59 -5.75
C GLY A 272 27.00 6.03 -5.28
N MET A 273 26.33 6.45 -4.20
CA MET A 273 26.41 7.80 -3.64
C MET A 273 27.23 7.80 -2.37
N ASP A 274 28.21 8.73 -2.28
CA ASP A 274 28.96 8.99 -1.05
C ASP A 274 28.20 9.99 -0.16
N VAL A 275 28.38 9.85 1.15
CA VAL A 275 27.82 10.78 2.13
C VAL A 275 28.92 11.76 2.58
N VAL A 276 28.63 13.05 2.50
CA VAL A 276 29.51 14.12 2.94
C VAL A 276 28.84 14.92 4.03
N GLU A 277 29.42 14.93 5.22
CA GLU A 277 28.93 15.73 6.34
C GLU A 277 29.31 17.20 6.16
N ILE A 278 28.32 18.09 6.15
CA ILE A 278 28.51 19.53 6.11
C ILE A 278 28.33 20.07 7.53
N PRO A 279 29.37 20.66 8.13
CA PRO A 279 29.28 21.16 9.51
C PRO A 279 28.26 22.30 9.62
N THR A 280 27.60 22.38 10.78
CA THR A 280 26.63 23.45 11.08
C THR A 280 27.31 24.82 11.11
N ASN A 281 26.58 25.85 10.65
CA ASN A 281 27.09 27.25 10.67
C ASN A 281 27.42 27.74 12.09
N LYS A 282 26.65 27.29 13.10
CA LYS A 282 26.88 27.61 14.51
C LYS A 282 27.03 26.31 15.31
N PRO A 283 27.75 26.30 16.44
CA PRO A 283 27.83 25.16 17.30
C PRO A 283 26.44 24.65 17.69
N VAL A 284 26.27 23.34 17.78
CA VAL A 284 25.01 22.73 18.20
C VAL A 284 24.75 23.07 19.65
N ALA A 285 23.66 23.79 19.92
CA ALA A 285 23.22 24.16 21.27
C ALA A 285 22.20 23.14 21.87
N ARG A 286 21.75 22.16 21.10
CA ARG A 286 20.82 21.11 21.55
C ARG A 286 21.49 20.23 22.60
N ILE A 287 20.75 19.97 23.66
CA ILE A 287 21.15 19.05 24.72
C ILE A 287 20.22 17.84 24.64
N ASP A 288 20.75 16.69 24.30
CA ASP A 288 20.01 15.44 24.25
C ASP A 288 20.02 14.82 25.67
N LEU A 289 18.85 14.77 26.30
CA LEU A 289 18.69 14.19 27.61
C LEU A 289 18.54 12.67 27.50
N GLN A 290 18.87 11.97 28.59
CA GLN A 290 18.67 10.52 28.69
C GLN A 290 17.18 10.18 28.72
N ASP A 291 16.82 8.99 28.23
CA ASP A 291 15.45 8.49 28.26
C ASP A 291 14.94 8.37 29.70
N ALA A 292 13.74 8.89 29.96
CA ALA A 292 13.05 8.73 31.23
C ALA A 292 12.09 7.54 31.17
N VAL A 293 12.34 6.52 31.98
CA VAL A 293 11.56 5.27 32.01
C VAL A 293 10.54 5.34 33.15
N TYR A 294 9.28 5.01 32.85
CA TYR A 294 8.17 5.03 33.81
C TYR A 294 7.53 3.65 33.93
N ALA A 295 7.05 3.32 35.14
CA ALA A 295 6.38 2.03 35.38
C ALA A 295 5.01 1.92 34.68
N THR A 296 4.30 3.04 34.53
CA THR A 296 2.98 3.08 33.92
C THR A 296 2.82 4.21 32.89
N LYS A 297 1.93 4.01 31.89
CA LYS A 297 1.56 5.06 30.94
C LYS A 297 1.02 6.32 31.63
N LYS A 298 0.27 6.16 32.73
CA LYS A 298 -0.32 7.27 33.47
C LYS A 298 0.76 8.15 34.08
N GLU A 299 1.79 7.57 34.70
CA GLU A 299 2.94 8.28 35.24
C GLU A 299 3.71 9.01 34.14
N LYS A 300 3.96 8.33 33.03
CA LYS A 300 4.60 8.94 31.86
C LYS A 300 3.84 10.18 31.38
N PHE A 301 2.53 10.09 31.19
CA PHE A 301 1.72 11.21 30.70
C PHE A 301 1.69 12.38 31.70
N LYS A 302 1.64 12.10 33.00
CA LYS A 302 1.75 13.13 34.02
C LYS A 302 3.09 13.86 33.93
N ALA A 303 4.19 13.11 33.83
CA ALA A 303 5.53 13.69 33.69
C ALA A 303 5.69 14.54 32.41
N VAL A 304 5.08 14.12 31.30
CA VAL A 304 5.04 14.91 30.06
C VAL A 304 4.31 16.25 30.28
N VAL A 305 3.14 16.21 30.93
CA VAL A 305 2.37 17.43 31.25
C VAL A 305 3.15 18.36 32.14
N ASP A 306 3.79 17.83 33.19
CA ASP A 306 4.60 18.62 34.14
C ASP A 306 5.80 19.26 33.41
N ALA A 307 6.49 18.53 32.55
CA ALA A 307 7.61 19.06 31.76
C ALA A 307 7.16 20.15 30.75
N VAL A 308 6.00 19.99 30.12
CA VAL A 308 5.42 21.00 29.24
C VAL A 308 5.08 22.28 30.01
N LYS A 309 4.48 22.15 31.18
CA LYS A 309 4.18 23.31 32.06
C LYS A 309 5.42 24.08 32.44
N GLU A 310 6.47 23.38 32.90
CA GLU A 310 7.74 24.01 33.27
C GLU A 310 8.37 24.78 32.09
N ALA A 311 8.35 24.18 30.87
CA ALA A 311 8.85 24.85 29.70
C ALA A 311 7.98 26.06 29.29
N HIS A 312 6.66 25.93 29.40
CA HIS A 312 5.72 27.01 29.11
C HIS A 312 5.91 28.21 30.06
N GLU A 313 6.09 27.97 31.34
CA GLU A 313 6.38 29.03 32.36
C GLU A 313 7.67 29.80 32.05
N LYS A 314 8.64 29.12 31.39
CA LYS A 314 9.88 29.75 30.90
C LYS A 314 9.71 30.45 29.55
N GLY A 315 8.52 30.40 28.93
CA GLY A 315 8.25 30.92 27.60
C GLY A 315 8.87 30.12 26.47
N GLN A 316 9.20 28.83 26.68
CA GLN A 316 9.78 27.94 25.67
C GLN A 316 8.67 27.23 24.90
N PRO A 317 8.72 27.23 23.56
CA PRO A 317 7.83 26.37 22.76
C PRO A 317 8.23 24.91 22.92
N VAL A 318 7.22 24.02 23.00
CA VAL A 318 7.42 22.58 23.19
C VAL A 318 6.75 21.80 22.06
N LEU A 319 7.50 20.89 21.43
CA LEU A 319 6.96 19.93 20.48
C LEU A 319 6.79 18.57 21.18
N VAL A 320 5.56 18.06 21.21
CA VAL A 320 5.24 16.76 21.78
C VAL A 320 4.90 15.77 20.66
N GLY A 321 5.78 14.79 20.45
CA GLY A 321 5.56 13.71 19.49
C GLY A 321 4.84 12.51 20.12
N THR A 322 3.89 11.92 19.41
CA THR A 322 3.18 10.70 19.82
C THR A 322 3.10 9.70 18.67
N ILE A 323 2.98 8.40 19.00
CA ILE A 323 2.89 7.33 17.99
C ILE A 323 1.48 7.26 17.40
N THR A 324 0.42 7.58 18.18
CA THR A 324 -0.97 7.45 17.74
C THR A 324 -1.74 8.76 17.92
N ILE A 325 -2.76 8.96 17.07
CA ILE A 325 -3.67 10.11 17.14
C ILE A 325 -4.39 10.14 18.47
N GLU A 326 -4.87 8.99 18.98
CA GLU A 326 -5.55 8.89 20.28
C GLU A 326 -4.69 9.39 21.43
N THR A 327 -3.40 9.02 21.44
CA THR A 327 -2.45 9.51 22.46
C THR A 327 -2.23 11.02 22.32
N SER A 328 -2.21 11.54 21.10
CA SER A 328 -2.08 12.98 20.84
C SER A 328 -3.29 13.75 21.36
N GLU A 329 -4.50 13.26 21.09
CA GLU A 329 -5.76 13.85 21.58
C GLU A 329 -5.86 13.79 23.11
N LEU A 330 -5.48 12.66 23.71
CA LEU A 330 -5.45 12.50 25.16
C LEU A 330 -4.52 13.53 25.82
N LEU A 331 -3.27 13.62 25.34
CA LEU A 331 -2.29 14.59 25.87
C LEU A 331 -2.73 16.04 25.61
N SER A 332 -3.29 16.33 24.44
CA SER A 332 -3.90 17.65 24.18
C SER A 332 -5.01 18.00 25.16
N GLY A 333 -5.87 17.04 25.52
CA GLY A 333 -6.89 17.20 26.55
C GLY A 333 -6.32 17.44 27.95
N MET A 334 -5.19 16.82 28.29
CA MET A 334 -4.52 16.99 29.60
C MET A 334 -3.77 18.32 29.70
N LEU A 335 -3.39 18.94 28.58
CA LEU A 335 -2.65 20.20 28.52
C LEU A 335 -3.57 21.43 28.47
N LYS A 336 -4.85 21.26 28.16
CA LYS A 336 -5.91 22.29 28.21
C LYS A 336 -6.37 22.52 29.66
#